data_1dcd1160f9d4dbc3cb2e45a7b8018dc8
#
_entry.id   1dcd1160f9d4dbc3cb2e45a7b8018dc8
#
_cell.length_a   1.000
_cell.length_b   1.000
_cell.length_c   1.000
_cell.angle_alpha   90.00
_cell.angle_beta   90.00
_cell.angle_gamma   90.00
#
_symmetry.space_group_name_H-M   'P 1'
#
loop_
_entity.id
_entity.type
_entity.pdbx_description
1 polymer ?
#
loop_
_entity_poly.entity_id
_entity_poly.type
_entity_poly.pdbx_seq_one_letter_code
_entity_poly.pdbx_strand_id
1 'polypeptide(L)'
;LVSTVPLLLIPQAELAQSSAPFVDLLDHHLGEGNGRWLALFVVVSGLGALNGWTLIVGNLTATMAAQGDFPALFARQNRHGAPARALVVTGLFASAMILMNYSKSLVDGFVFLSTIVTAASLPLYLCSSLALVVMWRRGERPAGSDLQVMGLLGTAYVVLTFYGVGHVPFLWALALAAAGVPFALWTRRGGRAQRVPSAVS
;
A
#
# COMPACT_ATOMS: atom_id res chain seq x y z
N LEU A 1 5.73 20.29 1.59
CA LEU A 1 7.07 20.87 1.35
C LEU A 1 7.74 20.20 0.16
N VAL A 2 7.96 18.87 0.16
CA VAL A 2 8.70 18.18 -0.90
C VAL A 2 8.07 18.40 -2.28
N SER A 3 6.76 18.28 -2.42
CA SER A 3 6.05 18.47 -3.69
C SER A 3 5.89 19.95 -4.09
N THR A 4 6.03 20.87 -3.15
CA THR A 4 5.83 22.31 -3.38
C THR A 4 7.09 22.98 -3.91
N VAL A 5 8.27 22.51 -3.48
CA VAL A 5 9.55 23.11 -3.85
C VAL A 5 9.79 23.09 -5.37
N PRO A 6 9.62 21.96 -6.10
CA PRO A 6 9.77 21.94 -7.54
C PRO A 6 8.78 22.87 -8.26
N LEU A 7 7.54 22.95 -7.77
CA LEU A 7 6.50 23.81 -8.35
C LEU A 7 6.81 25.31 -8.23
N LEU A 8 7.60 25.71 -7.23
CA LEU A 8 8.00 27.10 -7.00
C LEU A 8 9.27 27.49 -7.76
N LEU A 9 10.16 26.53 -8.02
CA LEU A 9 11.50 26.77 -8.52
C LEU A 9 11.68 26.45 -10.01
N ILE A 10 10.81 25.60 -10.57
CA ILE A 10 10.85 25.22 -11.99
C ILE A 10 9.59 25.72 -12.70
N PRO A 11 9.69 26.29 -13.92
CA PRO A 11 8.54 26.65 -14.73
C PRO A 11 7.63 25.43 -14.98
N GLN A 12 6.31 25.61 -14.88
CA GLN A 12 5.35 24.52 -15.02
C GLN A 12 5.47 23.76 -16.36
N ALA A 13 5.86 24.46 -17.43
CA ALA A 13 6.04 23.87 -18.76
C ALA A 13 7.20 22.84 -18.79
N GLU A 14 8.29 23.12 -18.10
CA GLU A 14 9.43 22.21 -17.98
C GLU A 14 9.11 21.07 -17.02
N LEU A 15 8.47 21.39 -15.90
CA LEU A 15 8.08 20.40 -14.90
C LEU A 15 7.11 19.35 -15.47
N ALA A 16 6.18 19.75 -16.34
CA ALA A 16 5.23 18.86 -16.98
C ALA A 16 5.87 17.86 -17.95
N GLN A 17 7.05 18.16 -18.49
CA GLN A 17 7.80 17.31 -19.42
C GLN A 17 8.91 16.51 -18.71
N SER A 18 9.21 16.84 -17.46
CA SER A 18 10.27 16.19 -16.69
C SER A 18 9.86 14.80 -16.21
N SER A 19 10.71 13.82 -16.45
CA SER A 19 10.57 12.48 -15.87
C SER A 19 11.21 12.36 -14.48
N ALA A 20 12.04 13.34 -14.08
CA ALA A 20 12.76 13.35 -12.81
C ALA A 20 12.89 14.77 -12.23
N PRO A 21 11.78 15.42 -11.80
CA PRO A 21 11.72 16.83 -11.43
C PRO A 21 12.75 17.27 -10.39
N PHE A 22 13.10 16.40 -9.45
CA PHE A 22 14.10 16.72 -8.42
C PHE A 22 15.54 16.66 -8.93
N VAL A 23 15.82 15.81 -9.92
CA VAL A 23 17.13 15.73 -10.56
C VAL A 23 17.36 17.01 -11.37
N ASP A 24 16.35 17.39 -12.17
CA ASP A 24 16.40 18.61 -13.00
C ASP A 24 16.52 19.87 -12.12
N LEU A 25 15.84 19.91 -10.98
CA LEU A 25 15.96 20.99 -10.00
C LEU A 25 17.40 21.16 -9.49
N LEU A 26 18.07 20.04 -9.16
CA LEU A 26 19.45 20.09 -8.70
C LEU A 26 20.41 20.51 -9.81
N ASP A 27 20.26 19.96 -11.00
CA ASP A 27 21.11 20.32 -12.13
C ASP A 27 20.99 21.79 -12.50
N HIS A 28 19.77 22.35 -12.42
CA HIS A 28 19.53 23.75 -12.67
C HIS A 28 20.17 24.69 -11.63
N HIS A 29 20.18 24.32 -10.35
CA HIS A 29 20.65 25.20 -9.25
C HIS A 29 22.08 24.94 -8.81
N LEU A 30 22.57 23.72 -8.92
CA LEU A 30 23.91 23.31 -8.45
C LEU A 30 24.90 23.01 -9.59
N GLY A 31 24.44 23.10 -10.84
CA GLY A 31 25.23 22.80 -12.04
C GLY A 31 25.02 21.39 -12.56
N GLU A 32 25.24 21.24 -13.87
CA GLU A 32 25.02 19.99 -14.61
C GLU A 32 25.78 18.80 -14.00
N GLY A 33 25.09 17.70 -13.84
CA GLY A 33 25.63 16.43 -13.35
C GLY A 33 25.53 16.21 -11.84
N ASN A 34 25.11 17.20 -11.05
CA ASN A 34 24.88 17.01 -9.62
C ASN A 34 23.59 16.21 -9.32
N GLY A 35 22.61 16.28 -10.19
CA GLY A 35 21.38 15.51 -10.10
C GLY A 35 21.60 14.00 -10.11
N ARG A 36 22.69 13.49 -10.71
CA ARG A 36 23.02 12.06 -10.71
C ARG A 36 23.25 11.49 -9.30
N TRP A 37 23.82 12.29 -8.40
CA TRP A 37 24.02 11.88 -7.01
C TRP A 37 22.70 11.73 -6.28
N LEU A 38 21.78 12.66 -6.50
CA LEU A 38 20.42 12.53 -5.96
C LEU A 38 19.73 11.29 -6.54
N ALA A 39 19.83 11.03 -7.83
CA ALA A 39 19.26 9.84 -8.46
C ALA A 39 19.82 8.55 -7.82
N LEU A 40 21.12 8.49 -7.54
CA LEU A 40 21.74 7.36 -6.84
C LEU A 40 21.15 7.17 -5.44
N PHE A 41 21.03 8.24 -4.65
CA PHE A 41 20.42 8.17 -3.32
C PHE A 41 18.95 7.74 -3.37
N VAL A 42 18.17 8.22 -4.34
CA VAL A 42 16.78 7.82 -4.55
C VAL A 42 16.69 6.33 -4.87
N VAL A 43 17.57 5.81 -5.74
CA VAL A 43 17.60 4.37 -6.07
C VAL A 43 17.93 3.53 -4.84
N VAL A 44 18.96 3.89 -4.07
CA VAL A 44 19.34 3.17 -2.84
C VAL A 44 18.23 3.20 -1.80
N SER A 45 17.63 4.38 -1.59
CA SER A 45 16.47 4.54 -0.70
C SER A 45 15.26 3.73 -1.16
N GLY A 46 14.99 3.74 -2.47
CA GLY A 46 13.91 2.98 -3.08
C GLY A 46 14.09 1.46 -2.90
N LEU A 47 15.30 0.95 -3.04
CA LEU A 47 15.61 -0.47 -2.77
C LEU A 47 15.40 -0.83 -1.30
N GLY A 48 15.78 0.07 -0.37
CA GLY A 48 15.50 -0.10 1.05
C GLY A 48 14.01 -0.14 1.36
N ALA A 49 13.24 0.79 0.80
CA ALA A 49 11.79 0.82 0.93
C ALA A 49 11.12 -0.43 0.33
N LEU A 50 11.56 -0.87 -0.85
CA LEU A 50 11.07 -2.08 -1.50
C LEU A 50 11.28 -3.31 -0.61
N ASN A 51 12.45 -3.45 -0.01
CA ASN A 51 12.74 -4.55 0.91
C ASN A 51 11.80 -4.52 2.13
N GLY A 52 11.61 -3.35 2.76
CA GLY A 52 10.69 -3.18 3.89
C GLY A 52 9.24 -3.52 3.54
N TRP A 53 8.71 -3.01 2.44
CA TRP A 53 7.37 -3.31 1.97
C TRP A 53 7.18 -4.77 1.60
N THR A 54 8.16 -5.41 0.97
CA THR A 54 8.13 -6.82 0.62
C THR A 54 7.99 -7.69 1.88
N LEU A 55 8.74 -7.39 2.94
CA LEU A 55 8.63 -8.10 4.22
C LEU A 55 7.28 -7.88 4.89
N ILE A 56 6.77 -6.64 4.89
CA ILE A 56 5.45 -6.32 5.48
C ILE A 56 4.35 -7.10 4.77
N VAL A 57 4.30 -7.08 3.43
CA VAL A 57 3.28 -7.78 2.64
C VAL A 57 3.39 -9.30 2.83
N GLY A 58 4.61 -9.85 2.85
CA GLY A 58 4.84 -11.27 3.10
C GLY A 58 4.35 -11.71 4.48
N ASN A 59 4.68 -10.95 5.52
CA ASN A 59 4.23 -11.24 6.89
C ASN A 59 2.71 -11.08 7.05
N LEU A 60 2.12 -10.04 6.45
CA LEU A 60 0.67 -9.83 6.46
C LEU A 60 -0.06 -11.03 5.84
N THR A 61 0.38 -11.46 4.65
CA THR A 61 -0.18 -12.62 3.95
C THR A 61 -0.06 -13.91 4.78
N ALA A 62 1.09 -14.13 5.43
CA ALA A 62 1.30 -15.28 6.29
C ALA A 62 0.42 -15.24 7.56
N THR A 63 0.25 -14.07 8.16
CA THR A 63 -0.62 -13.88 9.32
C THR A 63 -2.08 -14.13 8.98
N MET A 64 -2.56 -13.60 7.85
CA MET A 64 -3.91 -13.87 7.36
C MET A 64 -4.14 -15.36 7.10
N ALA A 65 -3.12 -16.05 6.56
CA ALA A 65 -3.19 -17.50 6.34
C ALA A 65 -3.21 -18.28 7.66
N ALA A 66 -2.45 -17.85 8.67
CA ALA A 66 -2.44 -18.46 10.01
C ALA A 66 -3.80 -18.28 10.73
N GLN A 67 -4.48 -17.17 10.48
CA GLN A 67 -5.83 -16.88 11.00
C GLN A 67 -6.96 -17.61 10.24
N GLY A 68 -6.64 -18.24 9.10
CA GLY A 68 -7.61 -18.96 8.26
C GLY A 68 -8.35 -18.07 7.25
N ASP A 69 -7.95 -16.80 7.10
CA ASP A 69 -8.51 -15.86 6.12
C ASP A 69 -7.83 -15.97 4.76
N PHE A 70 -6.72 -16.73 4.66
CA PHE A 70 -5.96 -17.00 3.45
C PHE A 70 -5.60 -18.49 3.34
N PRO A 71 -5.27 -19.02 2.15
CA PRO A 71 -4.88 -20.43 2.01
C PRO A 71 -3.72 -20.81 2.92
N ALA A 72 -3.83 -21.92 3.64
CA ALA A 72 -2.84 -22.39 4.63
C ALA A 72 -1.43 -22.59 4.07
N LEU A 73 -1.31 -22.69 2.73
CA LEU A 73 -0.03 -22.75 2.02
C LEU A 73 0.88 -21.57 2.36
N PHE A 74 0.32 -20.38 2.60
CA PHE A 74 1.04 -19.16 2.90
C PHE A 74 1.42 -19.00 4.38
N ALA A 75 0.81 -19.79 5.27
CA ALA A 75 1.15 -19.79 6.71
C ALA A 75 2.51 -20.44 6.99
N ARG A 76 3.03 -21.25 6.06
CA ARG A 76 4.29 -21.96 6.26
C ARG A 76 5.48 -21.02 6.18
N GLN A 77 6.26 -21.00 7.25
CA GLN A 77 7.55 -20.31 7.33
C GLN A 77 8.69 -21.29 6.99
N ASN A 78 9.78 -20.75 6.49
CA ASN A 78 11.00 -21.51 6.26
C ASN A 78 11.76 -21.70 7.60
N ARG A 79 12.91 -22.43 7.57
CA ARG A 79 13.78 -22.66 8.73
C ARG A 79 14.31 -21.39 9.40
N HIS A 80 14.23 -20.23 8.72
CA HIS A 80 14.67 -18.93 9.24
C HIS A 80 13.48 -18.05 9.70
N GLY A 81 12.28 -18.60 9.81
CA GLY A 81 11.09 -17.86 10.21
C GLY A 81 10.48 -16.94 9.14
N ALA A 82 10.99 -16.99 7.90
CA ALA A 82 10.46 -16.14 6.82
C ALA A 82 9.34 -16.83 6.05
N PRO A 83 8.27 -16.12 5.67
CA PRO A 83 7.16 -16.64 4.88
C PRO A 83 7.51 -16.70 3.38
N ALA A 84 8.52 -17.52 3.03
CA ALA A 84 9.10 -17.54 1.69
C ALA A 84 8.08 -17.74 0.56
N ARG A 85 7.04 -18.56 0.78
CA ARG A 85 5.99 -18.79 -0.23
C ARG A 85 5.15 -17.54 -0.48
N ALA A 86 4.79 -16.83 0.58
CA ALA A 86 4.07 -15.56 0.45
C ALA A 86 4.92 -14.53 -0.30
N LEU A 87 6.19 -14.42 0.06
CA LEU A 87 7.13 -13.50 -0.60
C LEU A 87 7.31 -13.80 -2.09
N VAL A 88 7.48 -15.06 -2.46
CA VAL A 88 7.63 -15.45 -3.88
C VAL A 88 6.37 -15.13 -4.68
N VAL A 89 5.19 -15.50 -4.18
CA VAL A 89 3.94 -15.28 -4.90
C VAL A 89 3.63 -13.80 -5.02
N THR A 90 3.76 -13.01 -3.95
CA THR A 90 3.54 -11.56 -4.02
C THR A 90 4.56 -10.88 -4.93
N GLY A 91 5.82 -11.31 -4.91
CA GLY A 91 6.86 -10.82 -5.82
C GLY A 91 6.56 -11.12 -7.29
N LEU A 92 6.09 -12.33 -7.60
CA LEU A 92 5.67 -12.70 -8.97
C LEU A 92 4.49 -11.84 -9.45
N PHE A 93 3.48 -11.63 -8.60
CA PHE A 93 2.36 -10.74 -8.94
C PHE A 93 2.81 -9.29 -9.18
N ALA A 94 3.66 -8.75 -8.32
CA ALA A 94 4.21 -7.41 -8.49
C ALA A 94 5.02 -7.30 -9.79
N SER A 95 5.86 -8.28 -10.10
CA SER A 95 6.64 -8.33 -11.33
C SER A 95 5.73 -8.43 -12.57
N ALA A 96 4.69 -9.24 -12.52
CA ALA A 96 3.71 -9.34 -13.62
C ALA A 96 3.00 -8.00 -13.85
N MET A 97 2.58 -7.29 -12.79
CA MET A 97 1.96 -5.97 -12.91
C MET A 97 2.90 -4.94 -13.53
N ILE A 98 4.18 -4.95 -13.16
CA ILE A 98 5.19 -4.07 -13.76
C ILE A 98 5.36 -4.39 -15.25
N LEU A 99 5.47 -5.67 -15.62
CA LEU A 99 5.62 -6.10 -17.01
C LEU A 99 4.40 -5.71 -17.86
N MET A 100 3.19 -5.84 -17.33
CA MET A 100 1.96 -5.42 -18.03
C MET A 100 1.92 -3.91 -18.29
N ASN A 101 2.57 -3.10 -17.46
CA ASN A 101 2.65 -1.66 -17.64
C ASN A 101 3.90 -1.20 -18.42
N TYR A 102 4.77 -2.11 -18.83
CA TYR A 102 6.03 -1.77 -19.49
C TYR A 102 5.84 -1.05 -20.85
N SER A 103 4.70 -1.25 -21.50
CA SER A 103 4.35 -0.59 -22.77
C SER A 103 3.90 0.88 -22.61
N LYS A 104 3.65 1.33 -21.38
CA LYS A 104 3.30 2.72 -21.08
C LYS A 104 4.53 3.54 -20.77
N SER A 105 4.41 4.88 -20.83
CA SER A 105 5.48 5.74 -20.32
C SER A 105 5.75 5.41 -18.82
N LEU A 106 6.98 5.60 -18.35
CA LEU A 106 7.35 5.34 -16.95
C LEU A 106 6.47 6.15 -15.99
N VAL A 107 6.15 7.40 -16.36
CA VAL A 107 5.30 8.29 -15.56
C VAL A 107 3.87 7.79 -15.51
N ASP A 108 3.29 7.44 -16.65
CA ASP A 108 1.91 6.94 -16.72
C ASP A 108 1.75 5.61 -15.98
N GLY A 109 2.74 4.72 -16.11
CA GLY A 109 2.78 3.46 -15.37
C GLY A 109 2.84 3.67 -13.86
N PHE A 110 3.67 4.60 -13.40
CA PHE A 110 3.77 4.95 -11.98
C PHE A 110 2.46 5.56 -11.45
N VAL A 111 1.89 6.52 -12.16
CA VAL A 111 0.61 7.16 -11.79
C VAL A 111 -0.51 6.13 -11.72
N PHE A 112 -0.61 5.25 -12.72
CA PHE A 112 -1.61 4.19 -12.75
C PHE A 112 -1.49 3.23 -11.54
N LEU A 113 -0.28 2.70 -11.29
CA LEU A 113 -0.04 1.79 -10.17
C LEU A 113 -0.28 2.48 -8.82
N SER A 114 0.22 3.70 -8.64
CA SER A 114 0.03 4.48 -7.41
C SER A 114 -1.45 4.74 -7.13
N THR A 115 -2.22 5.06 -8.18
CA THR A 115 -3.66 5.31 -8.07
C THR A 115 -4.41 4.03 -7.66
N ILE A 116 -4.08 2.87 -8.25
CA ILE A 116 -4.70 1.58 -7.88
C ILE A 116 -4.35 1.21 -6.44
N VAL A 117 -3.08 1.34 -6.03
CA VAL A 117 -2.64 1.04 -4.66
C VAL A 117 -3.35 1.93 -3.64
N THR A 118 -3.44 3.23 -3.92
CA THR A 118 -4.18 4.18 -3.08
C THR A 118 -5.65 3.78 -2.98
N ALA A 119 -6.31 3.55 -4.10
CA ALA A 119 -7.72 3.16 -4.13
C ALA A 119 -7.97 1.83 -3.39
N ALA A 120 -7.08 0.84 -3.53
CA ALA A 120 -7.21 -0.45 -2.85
C ALA A 120 -7.03 -0.36 -1.32
N SER A 121 -6.27 0.62 -0.83
CA SER A 121 -6.05 0.82 0.61
C SER A 121 -7.16 1.61 1.30
N LEU A 122 -7.93 2.44 0.56
CA LEU A 122 -8.99 3.27 1.14
C LEU A 122 -10.08 2.48 1.89
N PRO A 123 -10.60 1.34 1.41
CA PRO A 123 -11.56 0.54 2.16
C PRO A 123 -11.01 0.06 3.51
N LEU A 124 -9.73 -0.29 3.58
CA LEU A 124 -9.08 -0.69 4.83
C LEU A 124 -9.04 0.47 5.84
N TYR A 125 -8.64 1.66 5.39
CA TYR A 125 -8.64 2.86 6.23
C TYR A 125 -10.04 3.25 6.68
N LEU A 126 -11.04 3.12 5.81
CA LEU A 126 -12.43 3.36 6.17
C LEU A 126 -12.90 2.40 7.27
N CYS A 127 -12.67 1.10 7.10
CA CYS A 127 -13.03 0.10 8.09
C CYS A 127 -12.31 0.34 9.44
N SER A 128 -11.04 0.70 9.41
CA SER A 128 -10.26 1.00 10.61
C SER A 128 -10.80 2.24 11.34
N SER A 129 -11.10 3.30 10.61
CA SER A 129 -11.66 4.53 11.18
C SER A 129 -13.06 4.32 11.76
N LEU A 130 -13.92 3.57 11.06
CA LEU A 130 -15.24 3.20 11.55
C LEU A 130 -15.17 2.28 12.78
N ALA A 131 -14.21 1.35 12.82
CA ALA A 131 -13.97 0.52 13.99
C ALA A 131 -13.67 1.35 15.23
N LEU A 132 -12.85 2.40 15.13
CA LEU A 132 -12.58 3.34 16.23
C LEU A 132 -13.86 4.02 16.73
N VAL A 133 -14.73 4.46 15.81
CA VAL A 133 -16.01 5.08 16.16
C VAL A 133 -16.94 4.07 16.87
N VAL A 134 -16.97 2.82 16.40
CA VAL A 134 -17.79 1.75 17.03
C VAL A 134 -17.27 1.41 18.41
N MET A 135 -15.95 1.25 18.59
CA MET A 135 -15.33 0.99 19.90
C MET A 135 -15.65 2.12 20.89
N TRP A 136 -15.59 3.38 20.45
CA TRP A 136 -15.98 4.50 21.28
C TRP A 136 -17.45 4.42 21.71
N ARG A 137 -18.38 4.09 20.78
CA ARG A 137 -19.81 3.94 21.09
C ARG A 137 -20.08 2.81 22.08
N ARG A 138 -19.28 1.75 22.06
CA ARG A 138 -19.40 0.61 22.99
C ARG A 138 -18.79 0.89 24.37
N GLY A 139 -18.18 2.06 24.57
CA GLY A 139 -17.53 2.41 25.85
C GLY A 139 -16.20 1.73 26.08
N GLU A 140 -15.65 1.02 25.10
CA GLU A 140 -14.33 0.42 25.13
C GLU A 140 -13.27 1.53 24.95
N ARG A 141 -12.95 2.24 26.05
CA ARG A 141 -12.02 3.38 26.02
C ARG A 141 -10.63 2.92 26.43
N PRO A 142 -9.63 2.94 25.54
CA PRO A 142 -8.23 2.97 25.97
C PRO A 142 -7.99 4.27 26.74
N ALA A 143 -7.31 4.18 27.87
CA ALA A 143 -7.04 5.33 28.72
C ALA A 143 -6.32 6.45 27.95
N GLY A 144 -6.88 7.67 27.95
CA GLY A 144 -6.23 8.87 27.46
C GLY A 144 -6.32 9.15 25.95
N SER A 145 -7.28 8.59 25.23
CA SER A 145 -7.34 8.77 23.78
C SER A 145 -8.58 9.54 23.31
N ASP A 146 -8.35 10.52 22.44
CA ASP A 146 -9.36 11.21 21.64
C ASP A 146 -9.81 10.32 20.46
N LEU A 147 -10.10 9.03 20.74
CA LEU A 147 -10.46 8.03 19.72
C LEU A 147 -11.62 8.49 18.84
N GLN A 148 -12.57 9.21 19.43
CA GLN A 148 -13.71 9.74 18.71
C GLN A 148 -13.25 10.73 17.63
N VAL A 149 -12.41 11.69 18.01
CA VAL A 149 -11.91 12.70 17.10
C VAL A 149 -11.07 12.07 16.01
N MET A 150 -10.17 11.16 16.37
CA MET A 150 -9.34 10.42 15.39
C MET A 150 -10.18 9.58 14.43
N GLY A 151 -11.20 8.87 14.92
CA GLY A 151 -12.11 8.07 14.10
C GLY A 151 -12.93 8.93 13.14
N LEU A 152 -13.45 10.06 13.61
CA LEU A 152 -14.22 10.99 12.78
C LEU A 152 -13.34 11.68 11.72
N LEU A 153 -12.17 12.19 12.12
CA LEU A 153 -11.22 12.81 11.19
C LEU A 153 -10.72 11.80 10.15
N GLY A 154 -10.40 10.58 10.57
CA GLY A 154 -10.00 9.51 9.65
C GLY A 154 -11.10 9.15 8.66
N THR A 155 -12.34 9.03 9.12
CA THR A 155 -13.50 8.77 8.24
C THR A 155 -13.73 9.91 7.26
N ALA A 156 -13.70 11.16 7.74
CA ALA A 156 -13.85 12.35 6.89
C ALA A 156 -12.74 12.42 5.83
N TYR A 157 -11.48 12.17 6.24
CA TYR A 157 -10.35 12.13 5.32
C TYR A 157 -10.52 11.08 4.22
N VAL A 158 -10.93 9.85 4.57
CA VAL A 158 -11.14 8.77 3.59
C VAL A 158 -12.27 9.13 2.62
N VAL A 159 -13.37 9.70 3.10
CA VAL A 159 -14.50 10.13 2.25
C VAL A 159 -14.06 11.23 1.28
N LEU A 160 -13.32 12.24 1.77
CA LEU A 160 -12.76 13.29 0.92
C LEU A 160 -11.78 12.74 -0.11
N THR A 161 -10.95 11.77 0.28
CA THR A 161 -10.00 11.11 -0.63
C THR A 161 -10.72 10.31 -1.70
N PHE A 162 -11.79 9.59 -1.37
CA PHE A 162 -12.62 8.91 -2.37
C PHE A 162 -13.21 9.88 -3.40
N TYR A 163 -13.65 11.04 -2.95
CA TYR A 163 -14.14 12.08 -3.86
C TYR A 163 -13.02 12.66 -4.74
N GLY A 164 -11.83 12.90 -4.16
CA GLY A 164 -10.68 13.49 -4.85
C GLY A 164 -9.98 12.54 -5.84
N VAL A 165 -9.95 11.24 -5.56
CA VAL A 165 -9.32 10.23 -6.43
C VAL A 165 -10.10 10.00 -7.73
N GLY A 166 -11.40 10.35 -7.74
CA GLY A 166 -12.25 10.20 -8.91
C GLY A 166 -12.94 8.84 -9.01
N HIS A 167 -13.89 8.76 -9.94
CA HIS A 167 -14.79 7.60 -10.05
C HIS A 167 -14.12 6.32 -10.57
N VAL A 168 -13.12 6.41 -11.44
CA VAL A 168 -12.47 5.23 -12.03
C VAL A 168 -11.67 4.43 -10.98
N PRO A 169 -10.76 5.03 -10.19
CA PRO A 169 -10.09 4.32 -9.09
C PRO A 169 -11.04 3.82 -8.01
N PHE A 170 -12.12 4.56 -7.74
CA PHE A 170 -13.17 4.11 -6.82
C PHE A 170 -13.82 2.80 -7.28
N LEU A 171 -14.17 2.70 -8.57
CA LEU A 171 -14.73 1.46 -9.15
C LEU A 171 -13.74 0.30 -9.07
N TRP A 172 -12.45 0.54 -9.30
CA TRP A 172 -11.41 -0.47 -9.12
C TRP A 172 -11.28 -0.93 -7.66
N ALA A 173 -11.31 0.01 -6.71
CA ALA A 173 -11.30 -0.32 -5.29
C ALA A 173 -12.51 -1.18 -4.90
N LEU A 174 -13.70 -0.83 -5.39
CA LEU A 174 -14.92 -1.58 -5.15
C LEU A 174 -14.87 -2.97 -5.78
N ALA A 175 -14.37 -3.07 -7.01
CA ALA A 175 -14.20 -4.35 -7.71
C ALA A 175 -13.22 -5.27 -6.97
N LEU A 176 -12.09 -4.73 -6.49
CA LEU A 176 -11.12 -5.49 -5.70
C LEU A 176 -11.71 -5.94 -4.36
N ALA A 177 -12.44 -5.06 -3.67
CA ALA A 177 -13.14 -5.41 -2.43
C ALA A 177 -14.20 -6.50 -2.66
N ALA A 178 -15.00 -6.35 -3.72
CA ALA A 178 -16.01 -7.34 -4.10
C ALA A 178 -15.39 -8.70 -4.47
N ALA A 179 -14.24 -8.71 -5.17
CA ALA A 179 -13.51 -9.93 -5.48
C ALA A 179 -12.89 -10.59 -4.22
N GLY A 180 -12.53 -9.79 -3.22
CA GLY A 180 -12.02 -10.29 -1.94
C GLY A 180 -13.07 -11.05 -1.10
N VAL A 181 -14.34 -10.66 -1.20
CA VAL A 181 -15.42 -11.30 -0.42
C VAL A 181 -15.59 -12.79 -0.76
N PRO A 182 -15.80 -13.22 -2.01
CA PRO A 182 -15.93 -14.64 -2.34
C PRO A 182 -14.67 -15.44 -2.01
N PHE A 183 -13.49 -14.81 -2.18
CA PHE A 183 -12.22 -15.43 -1.80
C PHE A 183 -12.15 -15.68 -0.29
N ALA A 184 -12.52 -14.70 0.55
CA ALA A 184 -12.56 -14.84 2.00
C ALA A 184 -13.60 -15.89 2.44
N LEU A 185 -14.76 -15.96 1.79
CA LEU A 185 -15.78 -16.96 2.08
C LEU A 185 -15.31 -18.38 1.70
N TRP A 186 -14.61 -18.50 0.59
CA TRP A 186 -14.06 -19.78 0.14
C TRP A 186 -12.97 -20.29 1.10
N THR A 187 -12.04 -19.45 1.52
CA THR A 187 -10.98 -19.83 2.46
C THR A 187 -11.53 -20.19 3.85
N ARG A 188 -12.53 -19.45 4.36
CA ARG A 188 -13.19 -19.73 5.65
C ARG A 188 -13.94 -21.07 5.65
N ARG A 189 -14.50 -21.49 4.50
CA ARG A 189 -15.14 -22.82 4.38
C ARG A 189 -14.12 -23.95 4.42
N GLY A 190 -12.92 -23.75 3.85
CA GLY A 190 -11.83 -24.74 3.89
C GLY A 190 -11.06 -24.74 5.22
N GLY A 191 -10.97 -23.60 5.91
CA GLY A 191 -10.16 -23.41 7.12
C GLY A 191 -10.80 -23.91 8.42
N ARG A 192 -12.10 -24.22 8.44
CA ARG A 192 -12.74 -24.84 9.61
C ARG A 192 -12.21 -26.24 9.94
N ALA A 193 -11.50 -26.88 9.01
CA ALA A 193 -10.93 -28.22 9.21
C ALA A 193 -9.53 -28.22 9.84
N GLN A 194 -8.87 -27.06 9.99
CA GLN A 194 -7.48 -26.97 10.49
C GLN A 194 -7.32 -25.90 11.57
N ARG A 195 -8.12 -25.93 12.64
CA ARG A 195 -7.72 -25.28 13.88
C ARG A 195 -6.55 -26.07 14.46
N VAL A 196 -5.35 -25.53 14.31
CA VAL A 196 -4.19 -25.99 15.08
C VAL A 196 -4.53 -25.77 16.55
N PRO A 197 -4.49 -26.80 17.42
CA PRO A 197 -4.68 -26.63 18.86
C PRO A 197 -3.62 -25.63 19.34
N SER A 198 -4.06 -24.59 20.06
CA SER A 198 -3.18 -23.69 20.77
C SER A 198 -2.36 -24.52 21.77
N ALA A 199 -1.11 -24.79 21.43
CA ALA A 199 -0.13 -25.26 22.42
C ALA A 199 0.19 -24.06 23.31
N VAL A 200 -0.62 -23.88 24.35
CA VAL A 200 -0.29 -23.10 25.53
C VAL A 200 -0.05 -24.12 26.63
N SER A 201 1.16 -24.27 27.00
CA SER A 201 1.59 -24.72 28.33
C SER A 201 2.99 -24.20 28.58
#